data_1accc8fa2b61fad6697f53c4cac7642e
#
_entry.id   1accc8fa2b61fad6697f53c4cac7642e
#
_cell.length_a   1.000
_cell.length_b   1.000
_cell.length_c   1.000
_cell.angle_alpha   90.00
_cell.angle_beta   90.00
_cell.angle_gamma   90.00
#
_symmetry.space_group_name_H-M   'P 1'
#
loop_
_entity.id
_entity.type
_entity.pdbx_description
1 polymer ?
#
loop_
_entity_poly.entity_id
_entity_poly.type
_entity_poly.pdbx_seq_one_letter_code
_entity_poly.pdbx_strand_id
1 'polypeptide(L)'
;MSILRSYFSRNNTLISNLYTNTARNPVIELNFGSSDLIVPNYGFTRFIFDLDLDYLQEQIASGVISTGCTSAMTHTLTMTNTSSFEADLINTNMSNGRKRAASFDLILFRIPKYSGTTGSPQSWDEGVGYDYNMFGTTSNGVSGSMTAIEQSNDSMFSTRPSNWYQTTIVTNWSQPGIYNNANSLTGLTGLNYSAITIVDTQHFELGNEDINFDMTDEINAILDGSLTGVTGWGIAYKPDIERITGLTESYSVGFFGKYTQTFYQPFLQTTYNDLIKDNRNMFLKNQVNKLYLYVYQNGDFVNLDNLPTVNVEDSGGTLIPGATGLTTCLVTKGVYEVTVPNAFTTQPTPCVFYDVWSDLSINGESIPNITNQFILQPYSNGINIGTQSREPEKFGYDFYGILQNEKILNTEIRKVGVVVKKQWSSNQQIPNIDIYYRIYVREGTTEVQVQDWTPVNRTPNEYYFIFDMRDKIPNEYFVDIKVNTSGEKDIYKDTLQFQIVNKK
;
A
#
# COMPACT_ATOMS: atom_id res chain seq x y z
N MET A 1 -3.66 8.36 7.65
CA MET A 1 -3.09 7.16 7.02
C MET A 1 -2.02 7.59 6.04
N SER A 2 -0.83 7.12 6.22
CA SER A 2 0.29 7.37 5.33
C SER A 2 0.57 6.16 4.45
N ILE A 3 1.23 6.40 3.34
CA ILE A 3 1.55 5.41 2.32
C ILE A 3 3.05 5.42 2.08
N LEU A 4 3.66 4.24 2.10
CA LEU A 4 5.02 4.00 1.67
C LEU A 4 5.01 3.06 0.47
N ARG A 5 5.90 3.27 -0.50
CA ARG A 5 6.06 2.39 -1.65
C ARG A 5 7.44 1.76 -1.66
N SER A 6 7.46 0.44 -1.73
CA SER A 6 8.67 -0.36 -1.95
C SER A 6 8.65 -0.91 -3.37
N TYR A 7 9.75 -0.77 -4.09
CA TYR A 7 9.85 -1.17 -5.49
C TYR A 7 10.53 -2.53 -5.64
N PHE A 8 10.46 -3.10 -6.83
CA PHE A 8 11.12 -4.36 -7.12
C PHE A 8 12.65 -4.20 -7.10
N SER A 9 13.31 -5.00 -6.29
CA SER A 9 14.78 -5.10 -6.29
C SER A 9 15.27 -5.82 -7.55
N ARG A 10 14.57 -6.88 -7.96
CA ARG A 10 14.81 -7.67 -9.16
C ARG A 10 13.52 -8.30 -9.67
N ASN A 11 13.49 -8.60 -10.97
CA ASN A 11 12.38 -9.31 -11.59
C ASN A 11 12.85 -10.17 -12.77
N ASN A 12 12.01 -11.12 -13.17
CA ASN A 12 12.24 -11.90 -14.39
C ASN A 12 10.92 -12.54 -14.88
N THR A 13 10.87 -12.86 -16.18
CA THR A 13 9.82 -13.70 -16.74
C THR A 13 10.42 -15.01 -17.22
N LEU A 14 9.97 -16.09 -16.64
CA LEU A 14 10.35 -17.46 -16.99
C LEU A 14 9.46 -17.95 -18.12
N ILE A 15 10.07 -18.41 -19.20
CA ILE A 15 9.36 -18.90 -20.38
C ILE A 15 9.42 -20.42 -20.38
N SER A 16 8.27 -21.07 -20.40
CA SER A 16 8.20 -22.53 -20.26
C SER A 16 9.07 -23.25 -21.27
N ASN A 17 9.83 -24.21 -20.77
CA ASN A 17 10.76 -25.05 -21.54
C ASN A 17 11.90 -24.31 -22.26
N LEU A 18 12.24 -23.08 -21.87
CA LEU A 18 13.35 -22.34 -22.45
C LEU A 18 14.43 -21.94 -21.44
N TYR A 19 15.61 -21.73 -21.96
CA TYR A 19 16.75 -21.15 -21.24
C TYR A 19 16.84 -19.64 -21.41
N THR A 20 15.87 -19.03 -22.09
CA THR A 20 15.76 -17.56 -22.26
C THR A 20 14.87 -16.94 -21.19
N ASN A 21 15.02 -15.65 -21.02
CA ASN A 21 14.24 -14.84 -20.08
C ASN A 21 13.99 -13.45 -20.66
N THR A 22 13.08 -12.70 -20.04
CA THR A 22 12.75 -11.32 -20.44
C THR A 22 12.82 -10.36 -19.25
N ALA A 23 13.80 -10.51 -18.39
CA ALA A 23 13.92 -9.74 -17.16
C ALA A 23 13.96 -8.23 -17.38
N ARG A 24 14.60 -7.78 -18.47
CA ARG A 24 14.75 -6.34 -18.79
C ARG A 24 13.67 -5.78 -19.72
N ASN A 25 12.68 -6.59 -20.05
CA ASN A 25 11.57 -6.07 -20.83
C ASN A 25 10.79 -5.02 -19.99
N PRO A 26 10.47 -3.85 -20.57
CA PRO A 26 9.63 -2.86 -19.90
C PRO A 26 8.20 -3.33 -19.62
N VAL A 27 7.75 -4.35 -20.34
CA VAL A 27 6.43 -4.97 -20.18
C VAL A 27 6.61 -6.43 -19.80
N ILE A 28 5.90 -6.84 -18.78
CA ILE A 28 5.79 -8.23 -18.34
C ILE A 28 4.60 -8.83 -19.06
N GLU A 29 4.82 -9.90 -19.81
CA GLU A 29 3.74 -10.63 -20.48
C GLU A 29 3.55 -12.00 -19.86
N LEU A 30 2.34 -12.24 -19.35
CA LEU A 30 1.89 -13.56 -18.92
C LEU A 30 1.08 -14.19 -20.06
N ASN A 31 1.51 -15.36 -20.49
CA ASN A 31 0.99 -16.06 -21.67
C ASN A 31 0.49 -17.45 -21.31
N PHE A 32 -0.52 -17.91 -22.03
CA PHE A 32 -0.92 -19.31 -22.08
C PHE A 32 -1.56 -19.64 -23.43
N GLY A 33 -1.67 -20.94 -23.76
CA GLY A 33 -2.37 -21.38 -24.96
C GLY A 33 -1.51 -22.18 -25.92
N SER A 34 -1.84 -22.11 -27.21
CA SER A 34 -1.21 -22.94 -28.25
C SER A 34 0.27 -22.62 -28.42
N SER A 35 1.08 -23.67 -28.50
CA SER A 35 2.51 -23.59 -28.74
C SER A 35 2.88 -23.26 -30.17
N ASP A 36 1.91 -23.26 -31.11
CA ASP A 36 2.24 -23.39 -32.53
C ASP A 36 2.45 -22.07 -33.26
N LEU A 37 2.15 -20.94 -32.65
CA LEU A 37 2.07 -19.71 -33.44
C LEU A 37 3.39 -18.96 -33.61
N ILE A 38 4.37 -19.10 -32.75
CA ILE A 38 5.59 -18.27 -32.87
C ILE A 38 6.87 -19.01 -32.50
N VAL A 39 6.86 -19.87 -31.52
CA VAL A 39 8.00 -20.72 -31.15
C VAL A 39 7.50 -22.10 -30.75
N PRO A 40 7.99 -23.18 -31.32
CA PRO A 40 7.61 -24.52 -30.91
C PRO A 40 7.90 -24.73 -29.42
N ASN A 41 6.89 -25.14 -28.66
CA ASN A 41 6.93 -25.45 -27.22
C ASN A 41 6.73 -24.31 -26.21
N TYR A 42 6.28 -23.11 -26.60
CA TYR A 42 5.82 -22.15 -25.63
C TYR A 42 4.39 -22.46 -25.17
N GLY A 43 4.26 -22.99 -23.99
CA GLY A 43 2.94 -23.16 -23.38
C GLY A 43 2.51 -21.94 -22.59
N PHE A 44 3.37 -21.45 -21.71
CA PHE A 44 3.01 -20.38 -20.75
C PHE A 44 4.26 -19.69 -20.19
N THR A 45 4.05 -18.57 -19.52
CA THR A 45 5.10 -17.83 -18.84
C THR A 45 4.74 -17.62 -17.37
N ARG A 46 5.76 -17.48 -16.53
CA ARG A 46 5.63 -17.12 -15.12
C ARG A 46 6.52 -15.93 -14.82
N PHE A 47 5.97 -14.96 -14.15
CA PHE A 47 6.73 -13.81 -13.69
C PHE A 47 7.23 -14.03 -12.27
N ILE A 48 8.46 -13.65 -11.97
CA ILE A 48 9.05 -13.69 -10.64
C ILE A 48 9.65 -12.34 -10.29
N PHE A 49 9.59 -11.98 -9.03
CA PHE A 49 10.12 -10.72 -8.53
C PHE A 49 10.55 -10.82 -7.08
N ASP A 50 11.33 -9.85 -6.65
CA ASP A 50 11.72 -9.63 -5.28
C ASP A 50 11.53 -8.15 -4.93
N LEU A 51 11.25 -7.86 -3.68
CA LEU A 51 10.96 -6.52 -3.19
C LEU A 51 12.15 -5.96 -2.42
N ASP A 52 12.37 -4.65 -2.57
CA ASP A 52 13.26 -3.91 -1.70
C ASP A 52 12.48 -3.46 -0.45
N LEU A 53 12.64 -4.18 0.64
CA LEU A 53 12.00 -3.89 1.91
C LEU A 53 12.93 -3.18 2.91
N ASP A 54 14.17 -2.91 2.55
CA ASP A 54 15.18 -2.36 3.46
C ASP A 54 14.73 -1.02 4.04
N TYR A 55 14.21 -0.14 3.20
CA TYR A 55 13.71 1.16 3.64
C TYR A 55 12.49 1.05 4.57
N LEU A 56 11.56 0.13 4.28
CA LEU A 56 10.42 -0.13 5.16
C LEU A 56 10.88 -0.65 6.53
N GLN A 57 11.82 -1.59 6.53
CA GLN A 57 12.41 -2.13 7.76
C GLN A 57 13.13 -1.05 8.56
N GLU A 58 13.87 -0.17 7.89
CA GLU A 58 14.53 0.97 8.53
C GLU A 58 13.51 1.93 9.17
N GLN A 59 12.40 2.24 8.49
CA GLN A 59 11.35 3.09 9.04
C GLN A 59 10.67 2.47 10.26
N ILE A 60 10.51 1.15 10.28
CA ILE A 60 9.97 0.41 11.43
C ILE A 60 11.01 0.38 12.57
N ALA A 61 12.26 0.05 12.28
CA ALA A 61 13.33 -0.02 13.27
C ALA A 61 13.60 1.34 13.94
N SER A 62 13.48 2.43 13.19
CA SER A 62 13.60 3.79 13.73
C SER A 62 12.34 4.26 14.48
N GLY A 63 11.26 3.49 14.44
CA GLY A 63 9.99 3.82 15.08
C GLY A 63 9.18 4.88 14.36
N VAL A 64 9.55 5.27 13.14
CA VAL A 64 8.75 6.19 12.30
C VAL A 64 7.43 5.52 11.89
N ILE A 65 7.49 4.24 11.56
CA ILE A 65 6.31 3.39 11.35
C ILE A 65 6.18 2.47 12.56
N SER A 66 5.06 2.57 13.26
CA SER A 66 4.80 1.71 14.42
C SER A 66 4.08 0.43 14.04
N THR A 67 4.53 -0.66 14.62
CA THR A 67 3.85 -1.96 14.57
C THR A 67 2.98 -2.21 15.81
N GLY A 68 3.04 -1.32 16.82
CA GLY A 68 2.51 -1.57 18.16
C GLY A 68 1.15 -0.97 18.49
N CYS A 69 0.70 0.04 17.76
CA CYS A 69 -0.56 0.75 18.02
C CYS A 69 -1.64 0.40 16.99
N THR A 70 -2.51 -0.47 17.31
CA THR A 70 -3.92 -0.61 16.88
C THR A 70 -4.31 -0.59 15.40
N SER A 71 -3.44 -0.43 14.44
CA SER A 71 -3.79 -0.62 13.04
C SER A 71 -2.74 -1.47 12.38
N ALA A 72 -3.12 -2.68 12.03
CA ALA A 72 -2.30 -3.53 11.17
C ALA A 72 -1.94 -2.74 9.91
N MET A 73 -0.66 -2.73 9.59
CA MET A 73 -0.23 -2.27 8.28
C MET A 73 -0.86 -3.16 7.23
N THR A 74 -1.28 -2.57 6.14
CA THR A 74 -1.73 -3.32 4.97
C THR A 74 -0.74 -3.15 3.84
N HIS A 75 -0.53 -4.23 3.10
CA HIS A 75 0.45 -4.30 2.05
C HIS A 75 -0.20 -4.81 0.77
N THR A 76 -0.27 -3.96 -0.26
CA THR A 76 -0.88 -4.31 -1.55
C THR A 76 0.16 -4.22 -2.65
N LEU A 77 0.38 -5.31 -3.36
CA LEU A 77 1.19 -5.31 -4.57
C LEU A 77 0.37 -4.74 -5.72
N THR A 78 0.86 -3.67 -6.33
CA THR A 78 0.19 -3.01 -7.46
C THR A 78 1.05 -3.07 -8.71
N MET A 79 0.45 -3.52 -9.82
CA MET A 79 1.06 -3.49 -11.15
C MET A 79 0.03 -3.01 -12.17
N THR A 80 0.37 -1.99 -12.92
CA THR A 80 -0.55 -1.40 -13.90
C THR A 80 -0.58 -2.22 -15.19
N ASN A 81 -1.79 -2.51 -15.66
CA ASN A 81 -2.01 -3.22 -16.90
C ASN A 81 -1.68 -2.34 -18.11
N THR A 82 -1.00 -2.90 -19.10
CA THR A 82 -0.61 -2.15 -20.30
C THR A 82 -1.76 -1.83 -21.23
N SER A 83 -2.85 -2.58 -21.15
CA SER A 83 -4.04 -2.41 -21.99
C SER A 83 -5.11 -1.51 -21.37
N SER A 84 -4.90 -0.98 -20.17
CA SER A 84 -5.86 -0.09 -19.50
C SER A 84 -6.12 1.21 -20.28
N PHE A 85 -5.20 1.58 -21.17
CA PHE A 85 -5.33 2.80 -22.00
C PHE A 85 -5.98 2.56 -23.36
N GLU A 86 -6.25 1.32 -23.72
CA GLU A 86 -6.82 0.95 -25.02
C GLU A 86 -8.16 0.22 -24.84
N ALA A 87 -9.10 0.86 -24.16
CA ALA A 87 -10.41 0.27 -23.83
C ALA A 87 -11.22 -0.22 -25.06
N ASP A 88 -10.93 0.27 -26.25
CA ASP A 88 -11.68 -0.05 -27.46
C ASP A 88 -11.17 -1.28 -28.24
N LEU A 89 -10.11 -1.92 -27.79
CA LEU A 89 -9.49 -3.02 -28.55
C LEU A 89 -9.92 -4.41 -28.07
N ILE A 90 -11.17 -4.54 -27.65
CA ILE A 90 -11.73 -5.83 -27.17
C ILE A 90 -11.59 -6.98 -28.18
N ASN A 91 -11.33 -6.69 -29.45
CA ASN A 91 -11.24 -7.70 -30.52
C ASN A 91 -9.97 -7.66 -31.34
N THR A 92 -8.97 -6.90 -30.96
CA THR A 92 -7.74 -6.84 -31.72
C THR A 92 -6.74 -7.88 -31.26
N ASN A 93 -6.14 -8.56 -32.22
CA ASN A 93 -4.97 -9.32 -31.96
C ASN A 93 -3.88 -8.37 -31.46
N MET A 94 -3.22 -8.73 -30.36
CA MET A 94 -2.02 -8.01 -29.95
C MET A 94 -1.02 -8.01 -31.12
N SER A 95 -0.13 -7.03 -31.16
CA SER A 95 0.83 -6.87 -32.28
C SER A 95 1.66 -8.11 -32.57
N ASN A 96 1.72 -9.03 -31.64
CA ASN A 96 2.43 -10.31 -31.74
C ASN A 96 1.55 -11.49 -32.18
N GLY A 97 0.31 -11.25 -32.61
CA GLY A 97 -0.62 -12.31 -33.03
C GLY A 97 -1.33 -13.05 -31.88
N ARG A 98 -1.20 -12.57 -30.64
CA ARG A 98 -1.88 -13.12 -29.47
C ARG A 98 -3.19 -12.39 -29.23
N LYS A 99 -4.11 -13.09 -28.59
CA LYS A 99 -5.35 -12.50 -28.09
C LYS A 99 -5.19 -12.06 -26.65
N ARG A 100 -5.93 -11.04 -26.26
CA ARG A 100 -6.03 -10.66 -24.85
C ARG A 100 -6.75 -11.77 -24.10
N ALA A 101 -6.17 -12.18 -22.97
CA ALA A 101 -6.84 -13.08 -22.05
C ALA A 101 -8.01 -12.37 -21.37
N ALA A 102 -9.09 -13.08 -21.12
CA ALA A 102 -10.25 -12.61 -20.38
C ALA A 102 -10.83 -13.75 -19.56
N SER A 103 -11.50 -13.41 -18.45
CA SER A 103 -12.11 -14.34 -17.49
C SER A 103 -11.14 -15.42 -17.03
N PHE A 104 -10.12 -14.99 -16.29
CA PHE A 104 -9.06 -15.86 -15.76
C PHE A 104 -8.65 -15.45 -14.36
N ASP A 105 -7.97 -16.36 -13.66
CA ASP A 105 -7.36 -16.08 -12.37
C ASP A 105 -5.83 -16.05 -12.49
N LEU A 106 -5.22 -15.03 -11.86
CA LEU A 106 -3.79 -15.02 -11.55
C LEU A 106 -3.58 -15.36 -10.09
N ILE A 107 -2.54 -16.12 -9.81
CA ILE A 107 -2.08 -16.42 -8.45
C ILE A 107 -0.78 -15.68 -8.17
N LEU A 108 -0.68 -15.16 -6.94
CA LEU A 108 0.56 -14.75 -6.34
C LEU A 108 1.06 -15.88 -5.44
N PHE A 109 2.27 -16.36 -5.64
CA PHE A 109 2.84 -17.43 -4.85
C PHE A 109 4.24 -17.06 -4.34
N ARG A 110 4.59 -17.60 -3.18
CA ARG A 110 5.95 -17.50 -2.63
C ARG A 110 6.87 -18.47 -3.34
N ILE A 111 8.07 -18.03 -3.74
CA ILE A 111 9.11 -18.92 -4.26
C ILE A 111 9.49 -19.90 -3.15
N PRO A 112 9.36 -21.22 -3.38
CA PRO A 112 9.55 -22.21 -2.33
C PRO A 112 10.99 -22.23 -1.84
N LYS A 113 11.16 -22.50 -0.56
CA LYS A 113 12.48 -22.80 -0.01
C LYS A 113 13.01 -24.07 -0.65
N TYR A 114 14.27 -24.06 -1.01
CA TYR A 114 14.92 -25.27 -1.52
C TYR A 114 14.98 -26.33 -0.42
N SER A 115 14.44 -27.49 -0.69
CA SER A 115 14.49 -28.65 0.20
C SER A 115 15.80 -29.47 0.06
N GLY A 116 16.86 -28.85 -0.41
CA GLY A 116 18.20 -29.41 -0.39
C GLY A 116 18.74 -29.48 1.04
N THR A 117 19.84 -30.17 1.22
CA THR A 117 20.46 -30.57 2.50
C THR A 117 20.69 -29.48 3.55
N THR A 118 20.35 -28.22 3.29
CA THR A 118 20.57 -27.10 4.20
C THR A 118 19.35 -26.22 4.47
N GLY A 119 18.21 -26.47 3.85
CA GLY A 119 17.00 -25.66 4.10
C GLY A 119 17.10 -24.18 3.70
N SER A 120 18.11 -23.81 2.95
CA SER A 120 18.29 -22.44 2.46
C SER A 120 17.26 -22.13 1.37
N PRO A 121 16.77 -20.87 1.30
CA PRO A 121 15.91 -20.42 0.22
C PRO A 121 16.64 -20.50 -1.12
N GLN A 122 15.90 -20.72 -2.21
CA GLN A 122 16.47 -20.67 -3.54
C GLN A 122 16.80 -19.21 -3.90
N SER A 123 18.09 -18.87 -3.91
CA SER A 123 18.54 -17.61 -4.50
C SER A 123 18.46 -17.71 -6.03
N TRP A 124 18.10 -16.64 -6.69
CA TRP A 124 18.04 -16.56 -8.13
C TRP A 124 18.62 -15.24 -8.64
N ASP A 125 19.15 -15.25 -9.85
CA ASP A 125 19.72 -14.06 -10.47
C ASP A 125 18.67 -13.35 -11.31
N GLU A 126 18.74 -12.01 -11.37
CA GLU A 126 17.96 -11.26 -12.34
C GLU A 126 18.51 -11.54 -13.74
N GLY A 127 17.66 -11.96 -14.66
CA GLY A 127 18.05 -12.15 -16.04
C GLY A 127 18.38 -10.83 -16.75
N VAL A 128 18.97 -10.93 -17.93
CA VAL A 128 19.34 -9.77 -18.75
C VAL A 128 18.66 -9.75 -20.11
N GLY A 129 17.72 -10.67 -20.34
CA GLY A 129 16.97 -10.77 -21.59
C GLY A 129 15.96 -9.65 -21.77
N TYR A 130 15.76 -9.27 -23.01
CA TYR A 130 14.73 -8.34 -23.44
C TYR A 130 13.52 -9.08 -24.02
N ASP A 131 12.65 -8.35 -24.68
CA ASP A 131 11.42 -8.86 -25.26
C ASP A 131 11.68 -9.94 -26.34
N TYR A 132 11.33 -11.16 -26.01
CA TYR A 132 11.42 -12.28 -26.95
C TYR A 132 10.30 -12.24 -28.02
N ASN A 133 9.21 -11.51 -27.78
CA ASN A 133 8.10 -11.42 -28.73
C ASN A 133 8.46 -10.61 -29.96
N MET A 134 9.33 -9.64 -29.84
CA MET A 134 9.84 -8.89 -30.99
C MET A 134 10.51 -9.80 -32.00
N PHE A 135 11.00 -10.93 -31.55
CA PHE A 135 11.72 -11.89 -32.37
C PHE A 135 10.84 -13.05 -32.84
N GLY A 136 9.84 -13.35 -32.07
CA GLY A 136 8.85 -14.33 -32.49
C GLY A 136 8.10 -13.91 -33.74
N THR A 137 7.80 -12.64 -33.89
CA THR A 137 7.13 -12.11 -35.09
C THR A 137 8.01 -12.09 -36.32
N THR A 138 9.30 -12.03 -36.14
CA THR A 138 10.27 -12.11 -37.21
C THR A 138 10.86 -13.51 -37.30
N SER A 139 10.16 -14.49 -36.78
CA SER A 139 10.58 -15.85 -36.56
C SER A 139 11.31 -16.47 -37.75
N ASN A 140 10.87 -16.22 -38.93
CA ASN A 140 11.47 -16.80 -40.15
C ASN A 140 12.84 -16.22 -40.46
N GLY A 141 13.13 -15.05 -39.95
CA GLY A 141 14.44 -14.44 -40.17
C GLY A 141 15.29 -14.54 -38.92
N VAL A 142 14.73 -14.24 -37.81
CA VAL A 142 15.51 -14.01 -36.60
C VAL A 142 15.75 -15.28 -35.81
N SER A 143 14.82 -16.18 -35.74
CA SER A 143 15.08 -17.44 -35.06
C SER A 143 16.22 -18.22 -35.78
N GLY A 144 16.37 -18.04 -37.07
CA GLY A 144 17.49 -18.58 -37.81
C GLY A 144 18.74 -17.71 -37.76
N SER A 145 18.62 -16.46 -37.34
CA SER A 145 19.69 -15.47 -37.33
C SER A 145 20.13 -15.01 -35.96
N MET A 146 19.53 -15.51 -34.91
CA MET A 146 20.11 -15.28 -33.57
C MET A 146 21.48 -15.96 -33.55
N THR A 147 22.43 -15.15 -33.90
CA THR A 147 23.81 -15.60 -34.02
C THR A 147 24.36 -15.81 -32.62
N ALA A 148 25.36 -16.66 -32.50
CA ALA A 148 26.11 -16.82 -31.27
C ALA A 148 26.68 -15.47 -30.76
N ILE A 149 26.78 -14.45 -31.61
CA ILE A 149 27.22 -13.10 -31.29
C ILE A 149 26.17 -12.33 -30.50
N GLU A 150 24.91 -12.43 -30.87
CA GLU A 150 23.83 -11.79 -30.15
C GLU A 150 23.60 -12.45 -28.80
N GLN A 151 23.78 -13.76 -28.71
CA GLN A 151 23.78 -14.49 -27.46
C GLN A 151 24.98 -14.14 -26.56
N SER A 152 26.13 -13.85 -27.15
CA SER A 152 27.37 -13.55 -26.42
C SER A 152 27.45 -12.12 -25.92
N ASN A 153 26.69 -11.19 -26.49
CA ASN A 153 26.75 -9.77 -26.18
C ASN A 153 25.67 -9.31 -25.20
N ASP A 154 25.07 -10.21 -24.43
CA ASP A 154 23.95 -9.89 -23.57
C ASP A 154 22.79 -9.19 -24.29
N SER A 155 22.75 -9.32 -25.59
CA SER A 155 21.70 -8.75 -26.39
C SER A 155 20.41 -9.52 -26.19
N MET A 156 19.38 -8.96 -26.52
CA MET A 156 17.94 -9.23 -26.49
C MET A 156 17.44 -10.62 -26.04
N PHE A 157 18.26 -11.69 -26.24
CA PHE A 157 18.00 -13.04 -25.74
C PHE A 157 19.19 -13.51 -24.91
N SER A 158 19.08 -13.44 -23.62
CA SER A 158 20.07 -14.02 -22.75
C SER A 158 19.66 -15.42 -22.35
N THR A 159 20.61 -16.36 -22.53
CA THR A 159 20.52 -17.68 -21.93
C THR A 159 20.99 -17.69 -20.47
N ARG A 160 21.38 -16.53 -19.93
CA ARG A 160 21.81 -16.43 -18.54
C ARG A 160 20.66 -16.66 -17.57
N PRO A 161 20.91 -17.28 -16.43
CA PRO A 161 19.93 -17.41 -15.37
C PRO A 161 19.48 -16.03 -14.82
N SER A 162 18.30 -15.93 -14.24
CA SER A 162 17.38 -17.07 -14.09
C SER A 162 16.60 -17.32 -15.38
N ASN A 163 16.23 -18.56 -15.58
CA ASN A 163 15.40 -19.00 -16.69
C ASN A 163 14.50 -20.16 -16.21
N TRP A 164 13.82 -20.83 -17.12
CA TRP A 164 12.92 -21.92 -16.74
C TRP A 164 13.58 -23.06 -15.95
N TYR A 165 14.84 -23.33 -16.22
CA TYR A 165 15.58 -24.46 -15.63
C TYR A 165 16.50 -24.02 -14.49
N GLN A 166 17.06 -22.85 -14.59
CA GLN A 166 18.16 -22.38 -13.74
C GLN A 166 17.77 -21.19 -12.88
N THR A 167 18.21 -21.20 -11.62
CA THR A 167 18.12 -20.06 -10.69
C THR A 167 19.32 -19.14 -10.86
N THR A 168 20.51 -19.70 -10.93
CA THR A 168 21.79 -19.02 -11.11
C THR A 168 22.63 -19.78 -12.14
N ILE A 169 23.77 -19.25 -12.50
CA ILE A 169 24.69 -19.88 -13.50
C ILE A 169 25.14 -21.29 -13.09
N VAL A 170 25.07 -21.61 -11.81
CA VAL A 170 25.55 -22.90 -11.28
C VAL A 170 24.46 -23.70 -10.58
N THR A 171 23.24 -23.17 -10.50
CA THR A 171 22.15 -23.77 -9.71
C THR A 171 20.89 -23.87 -10.54
N ASN A 172 20.21 -25.00 -10.44
CA ASN A 172 18.92 -25.21 -11.07
C ASN A 172 17.78 -24.99 -10.05
N TRP A 173 16.58 -24.67 -10.55
CA TRP A 173 15.37 -24.79 -9.75
C TRP A 173 15.21 -26.22 -9.27
N SER A 174 14.66 -26.43 -8.09
CA SER A 174 14.30 -27.78 -7.61
C SER A 174 13.32 -28.47 -8.56
N GLN A 175 12.50 -27.71 -9.21
CA GLN A 175 11.62 -28.11 -10.30
C GLN A 175 11.68 -27.04 -11.40
N PRO A 176 11.76 -27.42 -12.67
CA PRO A 176 11.72 -26.47 -13.79
C PRO A 176 10.49 -25.56 -13.69
N GLY A 177 10.72 -24.25 -13.86
CA GLY A 177 9.66 -23.23 -13.70
C GLY A 177 9.20 -23.02 -12.26
N ILE A 178 10.02 -23.39 -11.26
CA ILE A 178 9.82 -23.21 -9.82
C ILE A 178 8.97 -24.32 -9.19
N TYR A 179 7.84 -24.65 -9.78
CA TYR A 179 6.99 -25.74 -9.30
C TYR A 179 6.57 -26.62 -10.47
N ASN A 180 6.56 -27.91 -10.21
CA ASN A 180 6.07 -28.86 -11.19
C ASN A 180 4.55 -28.95 -11.07
N ASN A 181 3.95 -28.55 -12.10
CA ASN A 181 2.57 -28.82 -12.35
C ASN A 181 2.42 -30.22 -12.99
N ALA A 182 3.49 -31.01 -13.02
CA ALA A 182 3.53 -32.30 -13.67
C ALA A 182 2.78 -33.36 -12.89
N ASN A 183 1.49 -33.32 -12.97
CA ASN A 183 0.81 -34.57 -13.06
C ASN A 183 0.37 -34.76 -14.47
N SER A 184 1.19 -35.57 -15.17
CA SER A 184 0.78 -36.35 -16.30
C SER A 184 -0.23 -35.74 -17.25
N LEU A 185 0.15 -35.55 -18.46
CA LEU A 185 -0.68 -35.21 -19.62
C LEU A 185 -1.92 -36.12 -19.82
N THR A 186 -2.27 -36.96 -18.87
CA THR A 186 -3.33 -37.97 -18.99
C THR A 186 -4.46 -37.87 -17.98
N GLY A 187 -4.53 -36.81 -17.19
CA GLY A 187 -5.65 -36.67 -16.26
C GLY A 187 -5.64 -35.37 -15.49
N LEU A 188 -6.60 -34.51 -15.74
CA LEU A 188 -6.85 -33.21 -15.10
C LEU A 188 -7.26 -33.32 -13.62
N THR A 189 -7.09 -34.47 -12.99
CA THR A 189 -7.47 -34.71 -11.60
C THR A 189 -6.22 -34.78 -10.74
N GLY A 190 -5.76 -33.69 -10.21
CA GLY A 190 -4.69 -33.69 -9.24
C GLY A 190 -3.66 -32.59 -9.44
N LEU A 191 -4.13 -31.36 -9.51
CA LEU A 191 -3.25 -30.20 -9.42
C LEU A 191 -2.63 -30.18 -8.01
N ASN A 192 -1.38 -30.58 -7.93
CA ASN A 192 -0.69 -30.61 -6.66
C ASN A 192 -0.08 -29.23 -6.37
N TYR A 193 -0.90 -28.32 -5.88
CA TYR A 193 -0.45 -27.03 -5.34
C TYR A 193 0.43 -27.18 -4.08
N SER A 194 0.60 -28.38 -3.57
CA SER A 194 1.32 -28.60 -2.33
C SER A 194 2.82 -28.22 -2.38
N ALA A 195 3.33 -27.88 -3.58
CA ALA A 195 4.72 -27.47 -3.75
C ALA A 195 4.94 -25.95 -3.58
N ILE A 196 3.88 -25.14 -3.62
CA ILE A 196 3.97 -23.68 -3.49
C ILE A 196 2.97 -23.17 -2.45
N THR A 197 3.31 -22.06 -1.83
CA THR A 197 2.39 -21.31 -0.98
C THR A 197 1.75 -20.21 -1.82
N ILE A 198 0.45 -20.29 -2.02
CA ILE A 198 -0.31 -19.22 -2.65
C ILE A 198 -0.54 -18.15 -1.59
N VAL A 199 -0.14 -16.93 -1.91
CA VAL A 199 -0.30 -15.76 -1.06
C VAL A 199 -1.67 -15.12 -1.30
N ASP A 200 -2.02 -14.93 -2.59
CA ASP A 200 -3.30 -14.34 -2.99
C ASP A 200 -3.72 -14.82 -4.39
N THR A 201 -4.98 -14.59 -4.74
CA THR A 201 -5.55 -14.91 -6.06
C THR A 201 -6.47 -13.79 -6.48
N GLN A 202 -6.27 -13.26 -7.68
CA GLN A 202 -7.12 -12.21 -8.26
C GLN A 202 -7.78 -12.69 -9.54
N HIS A 203 -9.08 -12.46 -9.64
CA HIS A 203 -9.85 -12.70 -10.87
C HIS A 203 -9.77 -11.49 -11.80
N PHE A 204 -9.63 -11.76 -13.09
CA PHE A 204 -9.62 -10.78 -14.18
C PHE A 204 -10.79 -11.09 -15.12
N GLU A 205 -11.77 -10.23 -15.18
CA GLU A 205 -12.95 -10.42 -16.02
C GLU A 205 -12.67 -10.06 -17.48
N LEU A 206 -12.04 -8.90 -17.69
CA LEU A 206 -11.77 -8.37 -19.03
C LEU A 206 -10.31 -8.48 -19.47
N GLY A 207 -9.40 -8.74 -18.54
CA GLY A 207 -7.95 -8.81 -18.77
C GLY A 207 -7.31 -7.44 -19.01
N ASN A 208 -7.95 -6.36 -18.60
CA ASN A 208 -7.40 -5.00 -18.59
C ASN A 208 -7.36 -4.39 -17.19
N GLU A 209 -7.68 -5.17 -16.18
CA GLU A 209 -7.59 -4.77 -14.79
C GLU A 209 -6.14 -4.72 -14.33
N ASP A 210 -5.86 -3.85 -13.37
CA ASP A 210 -4.57 -3.79 -12.69
C ASP A 210 -4.44 -4.93 -11.66
N ILE A 211 -3.23 -5.37 -11.41
CA ILE A 211 -2.94 -6.26 -10.29
C ILE A 211 -3.02 -5.49 -8.99
N ASN A 212 -3.76 -6.04 -8.02
CA ASN A 212 -3.85 -5.57 -6.65
C ASN A 212 -3.90 -6.77 -5.70
N PHE A 213 -2.77 -7.45 -5.51
CA PHE A 213 -2.69 -8.58 -4.59
C PHE A 213 -2.50 -8.11 -3.15
N ASP A 214 -3.24 -8.73 -2.24
CA ASP A 214 -3.04 -8.55 -0.81
C ASP A 214 -1.83 -9.39 -0.33
N MET A 215 -0.80 -8.69 0.13
CA MET A 215 0.40 -9.28 0.70
C MET A 215 0.51 -9.02 2.21
N THR A 216 -0.55 -8.60 2.86
CA THR A 216 -0.53 -8.10 4.25
C THR A 216 0.03 -9.13 5.21
N ASP A 217 -0.50 -10.35 5.23
CA ASP A 217 -0.03 -11.41 6.13
C ASP A 217 1.41 -11.82 5.82
N GLU A 218 1.75 -11.88 4.54
CA GLU A 218 3.07 -12.29 4.06
C GLU A 218 4.16 -11.30 4.48
N ILE A 219 3.94 -10.01 4.23
CA ILE A 219 4.92 -8.96 4.55
C ILE A 219 5.01 -8.74 6.05
N ASN A 220 3.89 -8.72 6.77
CA ASN A 220 3.92 -8.62 8.23
C ASN A 220 4.70 -9.77 8.88
N ALA A 221 4.55 -11.00 8.37
CA ALA A 221 5.30 -12.14 8.84
C ALA A 221 6.82 -12.05 8.55
N ILE A 222 7.22 -11.36 7.49
CA ILE A 222 8.63 -11.04 7.22
C ILE A 222 9.13 -9.97 8.21
N LEU A 223 8.33 -8.93 8.44
CA LEU A 223 8.70 -7.81 9.29
C LEU A 223 8.81 -8.20 10.78
N ASP A 224 7.97 -9.11 11.25
CA ASP A 224 8.03 -9.62 12.63
C ASP A 224 9.03 -10.78 12.80
N GLY A 225 9.63 -11.26 11.70
CA GLY A 225 10.62 -12.34 11.70
C GLY A 225 10.03 -13.75 11.79
N SER A 226 8.72 -13.93 11.81
CA SER A 226 8.07 -15.24 11.81
C SER A 226 8.23 -15.96 10.47
N LEU A 227 8.39 -15.21 9.39
CA LEU A 227 8.70 -15.70 8.05
C LEU A 227 10.09 -15.25 7.61
N THR A 228 11.00 -16.19 7.51
CA THR A 228 12.41 -15.91 7.13
C THR A 228 12.82 -16.65 5.88
N GLY A 229 13.81 -16.12 5.18
CA GLY A 229 14.45 -16.76 4.03
C GLY A 229 13.53 -16.79 2.80
N VAL A 230 12.66 -15.83 2.66
CA VAL A 230 11.94 -15.57 1.41
C VAL A 230 12.94 -14.97 0.41
N THR A 231 12.94 -15.47 -0.82
CA THR A 231 13.82 -14.99 -1.91
C THR A 231 13.03 -14.35 -3.04
N GLY A 232 11.74 -14.14 -2.84
CA GLY A 232 10.85 -13.50 -3.78
C GLY A 232 9.53 -14.24 -3.97
N TRP A 233 8.76 -13.74 -4.90
CA TRP A 233 7.42 -14.21 -5.22
C TRP A 233 7.28 -14.40 -6.74
N GLY A 234 6.24 -15.12 -7.12
CA GLY A 234 5.90 -15.29 -8.53
C GLY A 234 4.43 -15.02 -8.78
N ILE A 235 4.15 -14.61 -10.02
CA ILE A 235 2.79 -14.44 -10.54
C ILE A 235 2.66 -15.36 -11.75
N ALA A 236 1.56 -16.10 -11.77
CA ALA A 236 1.26 -17.03 -12.85
C ALA A 236 -0.25 -17.14 -13.06
N TYR A 237 -0.65 -17.63 -14.21
CA TYR A 237 -2.02 -18.12 -14.35
C TYR A 237 -2.27 -19.28 -13.39
N LYS A 238 -3.49 -19.41 -12.95
CA LYS A 238 -3.90 -20.58 -12.18
C LYS A 238 -3.60 -21.84 -12.99
N PRO A 239 -3.10 -22.92 -12.38
CA PRO A 239 -2.58 -24.08 -13.11
C PRO A 239 -3.57 -24.78 -14.06
N ASP A 240 -4.85 -24.70 -13.83
CA ASP A 240 -5.87 -25.18 -14.76
C ASP A 240 -5.86 -24.40 -16.09
N ILE A 241 -5.58 -23.08 -16.02
CA ILE A 241 -5.47 -22.22 -17.19
C ILE A 241 -4.13 -22.39 -17.88
N GLU A 242 -3.01 -22.42 -17.14
CA GLU A 242 -1.67 -22.63 -17.73
C GLU A 242 -1.62 -23.89 -18.62
N ARG A 243 -2.48 -24.86 -18.34
CA ARG A 243 -2.44 -26.20 -18.95
C ARG A 243 -3.61 -26.54 -19.84
N ILE A 244 -4.40 -25.57 -20.19
CA ILE A 244 -5.45 -25.81 -21.17
C ILE A 244 -4.79 -26.37 -22.44
N THR A 245 -5.20 -27.57 -22.81
CA THR A 245 -4.76 -28.21 -24.05
C THR A 245 -5.82 -28.06 -25.12
N GLY A 246 -5.40 -28.06 -26.38
CA GLY A 246 -6.29 -28.00 -27.53
C GLY A 246 -6.75 -26.58 -27.90
N LEU A 247 -6.16 -25.56 -27.30
CA LEU A 247 -6.34 -24.20 -27.80
C LEU A 247 -5.60 -24.02 -29.13
N THR A 248 -6.26 -23.41 -30.08
CA THR A 248 -5.69 -23.04 -31.36
C THR A 248 -5.03 -21.67 -31.35
N GLU A 249 -5.18 -20.95 -30.27
CA GLU A 249 -4.75 -19.56 -30.11
C GLU A 249 -3.93 -19.39 -28.85
N SER A 250 -3.07 -18.38 -28.84
CA SER A 250 -2.33 -17.93 -27.66
C SER A 250 -2.97 -16.69 -27.08
N TYR A 251 -3.01 -16.66 -25.76
CA TYR A 251 -3.58 -15.57 -24.97
C TYR A 251 -2.51 -14.92 -24.10
N SER A 252 -2.67 -13.63 -23.86
CA SER A 252 -1.70 -12.90 -23.05
C SER A 252 -2.36 -11.76 -22.28
N VAL A 253 -1.76 -11.41 -21.16
CA VAL A 253 -2.02 -10.18 -20.41
C VAL A 253 -0.67 -9.52 -20.13
N GLY A 254 -0.62 -8.20 -20.24
CA GLY A 254 0.60 -7.42 -20.08
C GLY A 254 0.51 -6.45 -18.91
N PHE A 255 1.60 -6.31 -18.17
CA PHE A 255 1.75 -5.35 -17.09
C PHE A 255 3.06 -4.58 -17.26
N PHE A 256 3.09 -3.32 -16.81
CA PHE A 256 4.36 -2.59 -16.76
C PHE A 256 5.32 -3.26 -15.77
N GLY A 257 6.56 -3.41 -16.18
CA GLY A 257 7.63 -4.04 -15.40
C GLY A 257 8.55 -3.04 -14.72
N LYS A 258 9.51 -3.54 -13.94
CA LYS A 258 10.55 -2.75 -13.27
C LYS A 258 11.30 -1.82 -14.22
N TYR A 259 11.57 -2.28 -15.43
CA TYR A 259 12.35 -1.55 -16.44
C TYR A 259 11.52 -0.69 -17.38
N THR A 260 10.25 -0.46 -17.05
CA THR A 260 9.45 0.52 -17.77
C THR A 260 10.09 1.91 -17.67
N GLN A 261 10.13 2.63 -18.77
CA GLN A 261 10.57 4.03 -18.77
C GLN A 261 9.44 5.01 -18.44
N THR A 262 8.37 4.49 -17.84
CA THR A 262 7.21 5.25 -17.40
C THR A 262 7.17 5.30 -15.88
N PHE A 263 6.24 6.05 -15.33
CA PHE A 263 5.99 6.09 -13.88
C PHE A 263 5.08 4.93 -13.38
N TYR A 264 4.78 3.97 -14.23
CA TYR A 264 3.98 2.78 -13.89
C TYR A 264 4.82 1.61 -13.37
N GLN A 265 5.98 1.87 -12.80
CA GLN A 265 6.76 0.81 -12.17
C GLN A 265 5.92 0.11 -11.10
N PRO A 266 5.96 -1.24 -11.05
CA PRO A 266 5.28 -1.99 -10.02
C PRO A 266 5.85 -1.69 -8.63
N PHE A 267 4.99 -1.71 -7.64
CA PHE A 267 5.37 -1.42 -6.25
C PHE A 267 4.49 -2.16 -5.26
N LEU A 268 5.04 -2.40 -4.10
CA LEU A 268 4.29 -2.75 -2.91
C LEU A 268 3.87 -1.47 -2.20
N GLN A 269 2.59 -1.25 -2.03
CA GLN A 269 2.04 -0.15 -1.26
C GLN A 269 1.79 -0.59 0.17
N THR A 270 2.56 -0.05 1.09
CA THR A 270 2.33 -0.19 2.54
C THR A 270 1.48 0.97 3.02
N THR A 271 0.33 0.68 3.58
CA THR A 271 -0.53 1.68 4.21
C THR A 271 -0.50 1.48 5.72
N TYR A 272 -0.23 2.53 6.46
CA TYR A 272 -0.15 2.50 7.92
C TYR A 272 -0.86 3.69 8.55
N ASN A 273 -1.22 3.54 9.81
CA ASN A 273 -1.94 4.59 10.53
C ASN A 273 -0.99 5.37 11.43
N ASP A 274 -0.71 6.59 11.02
CA ASP A 274 0.06 7.59 11.74
C ASP A 274 -0.82 8.70 12.34
N LEU A 275 -2.14 8.48 12.38
CA LEU A 275 -3.09 9.47 12.86
C LEU A 275 -3.00 9.60 14.39
N ILE A 276 -2.58 10.76 14.84
CA ILE A 276 -2.59 11.13 16.26
C ILE A 276 -3.92 11.81 16.60
N LYS A 277 -4.66 11.19 17.51
CA LYS A 277 -5.94 11.72 18.01
C LYS A 277 -5.89 11.86 19.53
N ASP A 278 -5.24 12.91 20.01
CA ASP A 278 -5.14 13.20 21.43
C ASP A 278 -6.46 13.75 21.97
N ASN A 279 -7.06 13.02 22.92
CA ASN A 279 -8.29 13.42 23.58
C ASN A 279 -8.06 14.34 24.78
N ARG A 280 -6.84 14.79 25.08
CA ARG A 280 -6.55 15.61 26.26
C ARG A 280 -7.42 16.85 26.38
N ASN A 281 -7.74 17.49 25.26
CA ASN A 281 -8.61 18.66 25.23
C ASN A 281 -10.12 18.33 25.20
N MET A 282 -10.47 17.06 24.95
CA MET A 282 -11.85 16.57 24.89
C MET A 282 -11.90 15.16 25.47
N PHE A 283 -11.53 15.03 26.73
CA PHE A 283 -11.58 13.77 27.43
C PHE A 283 -13.00 13.54 27.96
N LEU A 284 -13.70 12.59 27.36
CA LEU A 284 -15.12 12.37 27.60
C LEU A 284 -15.38 11.27 28.62
N LYS A 285 -16.22 11.55 29.59
CA LYS A 285 -16.74 10.56 30.53
C LYS A 285 -17.50 9.47 29.77
N ASN A 286 -17.40 8.21 30.22
CA ASN A 286 -18.06 7.06 29.62
C ASN A 286 -17.63 6.74 28.19
N GLN A 287 -16.45 7.18 27.79
CA GLN A 287 -15.82 6.85 26.51
C GLN A 287 -14.42 6.29 26.73
N VAL A 288 -13.95 5.55 25.74
CA VAL A 288 -12.52 5.23 25.61
C VAL A 288 -11.82 6.45 25.05
N ASN A 289 -10.81 6.93 25.75
CA ASN A 289 -10.05 8.11 25.36
C ASN A 289 -8.59 7.74 25.11
N LYS A 290 -7.91 8.50 24.27
CA LYS A 290 -6.50 8.36 23.97
C LYS A 290 -5.73 9.58 24.43
N LEU A 291 -4.60 9.36 25.10
CA LEU A 291 -3.66 10.40 25.51
C LEU A 291 -2.30 10.10 24.88
N TYR A 292 -1.53 11.15 24.65
CA TYR A 292 -0.24 11.03 23.97
C TYR A 292 0.86 11.71 24.76
N LEU A 293 2.05 11.11 24.72
CA LEU A 293 3.31 11.69 25.17
C LEU A 293 4.18 11.98 23.97
N TYR A 294 4.74 13.19 23.93
CA TYR A 294 5.69 13.63 22.90
C TYR A 294 7.06 13.83 23.54
N VAL A 295 8.06 13.10 23.06
CA VAL A 295 9.40 13.09 23.60
C VAL A 295 10.36 13.77 22.63
N TYR A 296 11.00 14.84 23.12
CA TYR A 296 11.95 15.65 22.36
C TYR A 296 13.29 15.71 23.07
N GLN A 297 14.36 15.64 22.30
CA GLN A 297 15.71 15.93 22.77
C GLN A 297 16.41 16.81 21.71
N ASN A 298 16.95 17.95 22.13
CA ASN A 298 17.62 18.90 21.25
C ASN A 298 16.79 19.40 20.04
N GLY A 299 15.47 19.39 20.16
CA GLY A 299 14.56 19.83 19.10
C GLY A 299 14.05 18.72 18.18
N ASP A 300 14.61 17.53 18.28
CA ASP A 300 14.19 16.36 17.48
C ASP A 300 13.37 15.37 18.31
N PHE A 301 12.47 14.66 17.67
CA PHE A 301 11.77 13.54 18.29
C PHE A 301 12.74 12.39 18.55
N VAL A 302 12.70 11.82 19.76
CA VAL A 302 13.53 10.68 20.17
C VAL A 302 12.69 9.60 20.80
N ASN A 303 13.05 8.35 20.55
CA ASN A 303 12.43 7.23 21.21
C ASN A 303 12.96 7.05 22.62
N LEU A 304 12.09 6.62 23.52
CA LEU A 304 12.47 6.10 24.83
C LEU A 304 13.07 4.69 24.66
N ASP A 305 13.92 4.29 25.59
CA ASP A 305 14.51 2.95 25.59
C ASP A 305 13.48 1.85 25.82
N ASN A 306 12.40 2.18 26.57
CA ASN A 306 11.29 1.28 26.88
C ASN A 306 9.96 1.98 26.68
N LEU A 307 8.89 1.19 26.53
CA LEU A 307 7.54 1.72 26.53
C LEU A 307 7.18 2.24 27.94
N PRO A 308 6.74 3.48 28.07
CA PRO A 308 6.37 4.05 29.36
C PRO A 308 5.10 3.42 29.93
N THR A 309 4.94 3.53 31.24
CA THR A 309 3.71 3.15 31.98
C THR A 309 2.93 4.41 32.33
N VAL A 310 1.60 4.37 32.27
CA VAL A 310 0.76 5.52 32.58
C VAL A 310 -0.22 5.23 33.73
N ASN A 311 -0.23 6.15 34.68
CA ASN A 311 -1.25 6.21 35.73
C ASN A 311 -2.09 7.48 35.56
N VAL A 312 -3.37 7.40 35.87
CA VAL A 312 -4.22 8.58 35.96
C VAL A 312 -4.52 8.90 37.43
N GLU A 313 -4.33 10.15 37.80
CA GLU A 313 -4.49 10.66 39.16
C GLU A 313 -5.47 11.82 39.20
N ASP A 314 -6.12 11.99 40.35
CA ASP A 314 -6.90 13.21 40.65
C ASP A 314 -5.99 14.36 41.10
N SER A 315 -6.56 15.50 41.36
CA SER A 315 -5.84 16.70 41.84
C SER A 315 -5.16 16.53 43.21
N GLY A 316 -5.50 15.49 43.94
CA GLY A 316 -4.90 15.14 45.24
C GLY A 316 -3.80 14.07 45.10
N GLY A 317 -3.47 13.58 43.89
CA GLY A 317 -2.52 12.50 43.65
C GLY A 317 -3.11 11.11 43.90
N THR A 318 -4.42 10.98 43.98
CA THR A 318 -5.07 9.67 44.17
C THR A 318 -5.25 8.97 42.85
N LEU A 319 -4.79 7.74 42.76
CA LEU A 319 -4.92 6.93 41.58
C LEU A 319 -6.39 6.61 41.24
N ILE A 320 -6.73 6.73 39.96
CA ILE A 320 -8.07 6.38 39.47
C ILE A 320 -8.16 4.89 39.23
N PRO A 321 -9.02 4.15 39.96
CA PRO A 321 -9.19 2.71 39.78
C PRO A 321 -9.57 2.36 38.32
N GLY A 322 -8.86 1.40 37.73
CA GLY A 322 -9.05 1.02 36.33
C GLY A 322 -8.32 1.89 35.29
N ALA A 323 -7.61 2.95 35.75
CA ALA A 323 -6.74 3.77 34.89
C ALA A 323 -5.31 3.85 35.47
N THR A 324 -4.81 2.72 35.98
CA THR A 324 -3.47 2.58 36.56
C THR A 324 -2.69 1.49 35.85
N GLY A 325 -1.37 1.65 35.73
CA GLY A 325 -0.49 0.69 35.08
C GLY A 325 -0.86 0.45 33.61
N LEU A 326 -1.36 1.48 32.95
CA LEU A 326 -1.78 1.36 31.55
C LEU A 326 -0.57 1.17 30.65
N THR A 327 -0.65 0.20 29.77
CA THR A 327 0.37 -0.07 28.78
C THR A 327 0.27 0.94 27.62
N THR A 328 1.42 1.36 27.16
CA THR A 328 1.52 2.31 26.05
C THR A 328 2.01 1.62 24.78
N CYS A 329 1.91 2.30 23.68
CA CYS A 329 2.51 1.88 22.44
C CYS A 329 3.17 3.06 21.72
N LEU A 330 4.20 2.77 20.94
CA LEU A 330 4.85 3.74 20.06
C LEU A 330 3.99 3.94 18.82
N VAL A 331 3.57 5.18 18.53
CA VAL A 331 2.78 5.53 17.33
C VAL A 331 3.67 5.92 16.17
N THR A 332 4.67 6.74 16.46
CA THR A 332 5.73 7.16 15.55
C THR A 332 6.90 7.63 16.40
N LYS A 333 8.03 7.90 15.81
CA LYS A 333 9.25 8.29 16.51
C LYS A 333 8.98 9.38 17.55
N GLY A 334 9.24 9.05 18.82
CA GLY A 334 9.06 9.95 19.96
C GLY A 334 7.61 10.24 20.34
N VAL A 335 6.62 9.52 19.82
CA VAL A 335 5.20 9.73 20.12
C VAL A 335 4.58 8.44 20.65
N TYR A 336 4.14 8.46 21.90
CA TYR A 336 3.56 7.32 22.59
C TYR A 336 2.08 7.55 22.84
N GLU A 337 1.28 6.52 22.63
CA GLU A 337 -0.17 6.51 22.89
C GLU A 337 -0.49 5.65 24.11
N VAL A 338 -1.40 6.12 24.91
CA VAL A 338 -2.09 5.29 25.90
C VAL A 338 -3.58 5.34 25.64
N THR A 339 -4.22 4.18 25.64
CA THR A 339 -5.67 4.07 25.62
C THR A 339 -6.18 4.01 27.07
N VAL A 340 -6.90 5.06 27.47
CA VAL A 340 -7.51 5.12 28.79
C VAL A 340 -8.92 4.54 28.72
N PRO A 341 -9.19 3.44 29.43
CA PRO A 341 -10.49 2.80 29.42
C PRO A 341 -11.55 3.67 30.11
N ASN A 342 -12.81 3.27 30.00
CA ASN A 342 -13.91 3.96 30.67
C ASN A 342 -13.88 3.72 32.20
N ALA A 343 -12.96 4.38 32.90
CA ALA A 343 -12.77 4.27 34.35
C ALA A 343 -13.41 5.39 35.19
N PHE A 344 -14.04 6.37 34.52
CA PHE A 344 -14.49 7.62 35.17
C PHE A 344 -15.99 7.66 35.43
N THR A 345 -16.66 6.55 35.55
CA THR A 345 -18.13 6.47 35.65
C THR A 345 -18.70 7.19 36.87
N THR A 346 -17.96 7.18 37.97
CA THR A 346 -18.40 7.81 39.27
C THR A 346 -17.87 9.21 39.47
N GLN A 347 -16.96 9.69 38.62
CA GLN A 347 -16.29 10.97 38.80
C GLN A 347 -17.22 12.14 38.43
N PRO A 348 -17.16 13.27 39.16
CA PRO A 348 -17.90 14.48 38.79
C PRO A 348 -17.37 15.07 37.49
N THR A 349 -18.20 15.82 36.77
CA THR A 349 -17.83 16.53 35.55
C THR A 349 -18.33 17.97 35.58
N PRO A 350 -17.54 18.96 35.16
CA PRO A 350 -16.13 18.84 34.80
C PRO A 350 -15.22 18.61 36.01
N CYS A 351 -14.15 17.82 35.84
CA CYS A 351 -13.15 17.58 36.86
C CYS A 351 -11.74 17.46 36.22
N VAL A 352 -10.74 17.93 36.97
CA VAL A 352 -9.34 17.92 36.51
C VAL A 352 -8.66 16.61 36.91
N PHE A 353 -7.94 16.00 35.99
CA PHE A 353 -7.14 14.82 36.19
C PHE A 353 -5.76 15.03 35.58
N TYR A 354 -4.84 14.14 35.95
CA TYR A 354 -3.44 14.13 35.49
C TYR A 354 -3.09 12.75 34.98
N ASP A 355 -2.46 12.70 33.81
CA ASP A 355 -1.78 11.52 33.31
C ASP A 355 -0.30 11.59 33.69
N VAL A 356 0.15 10.61 34.45
CA VAL A 356 1.52 10.50 34.95
C VAL A 356 2.22 9.39 34.16
N TRP A 357 3.20 9.78 33.38
CA TRP A 357 4.03 8.89 32.58
C TRP A 357 5.29 8.56 33.34
N SER A 358 5.54 7.29 33.58
CA SER A 358 6.68 6.76 34.35
C SER A 358 7.49 5.76 33.54
N ASP A 359 8.61 5.31 34.12
CA ASP A 359 9.56 4.39 33.50
C ASP A 359 10.24 4.97 32.24
N LEU A 360 10.50 6.27 32.29
CA LEU A 360 11.09 7.02 31.18
C LEU A 360 12.60 6.94 31.20
N SER A 361 13.23 6.53 30.09
CA SER A 361 14.68 6.58 29.89
C SER A 361 15.05 6.85 28.43
N ILE A 362 16.16 7.54 28.22
CA ILE A 362 16.74 7.80 26.89
C ILE A 362 18.23 7.50 26.97
N ASN A 363 18.73 6.63 26.10
CA ASN A 363 20.14 6.22 26.04
C ASN A 363 20.67 5.71 27.41
N GLY A 364 19.85 5.00 28.17
CA GLY A 364 20.18 4.48 29.50
C GLY A 364 20.11 5.49 30.64
N GLU A 365 19.77 6.74 30.37
CA GLU A 365 19.57 7.77 31.39
C GLU A 365 18.08 7.86 31.76
N SER A 366 17.79 7.73 33.06
CA SER A 366 16.42 7.86 33.57
C SER A 366 15.96 9.32 33.55
N ILE A 367 14.74 9.51 33.10
CA ILE A 367 14.06 10.82 33.05
C ILE A 367 12.99 10.87 34.14
N PRO A 368 12.79 12.01 34.81
CA PRO A 368 11.69 12.20 35.76
C PRO A 368 10.33 11.94 35.11
N ASN A 369 9.37 11.48 35.92
CA ASN A 369 8.00 11.30 35.48
C ASN A 369 7.45 12.58 34.84
N ILE A 370 6.73 12.43 33.75
CA ILE A 370 6.06 13.52 33.05
C ILE A 370 4.59 13.49 33.42
N THR A 371 4.10 14.64 33.88
CA THR A 371 2.70 14.80 34.30
C THR A 371 2.04 15.85 33.43
N ASN A 372 0.92 15.50 32.82
CA ASN A 372 0.10 16.42 32.04
C ASN A 372 -1.32 16.46 32.58
N GLN A 373 -1.96 17.61 32.42
CA GLN A 373 -3.31 17.84 32.87
C GLN A 373 -4.33 17.63 31.76
N PHE A 374 -5.48 17.05 32.10
CA PHE A 374 -6.65 17.02 31.23
C PHE A 374 -7.95 17.26 32.04
N ILE A 375 -9.02 17.61 31.35
CA ILE A 375 -10.30 17.86 31.96
C ILE A 375 -11.33 16.83 31.52
N LEU A 376 -11.86 16.06 32.47
CA LEU A 376 -12.96 15.15 32.22
C LEU A 376 -14.23 15.94 31.93
N GLN A 377 -14.79 15.73 30.75
CA GLN A 377 -16.01 16.40 30.31
C GLN A 377 -17.22 15.46 30.33
N PRO A 378 -18.44 15.98 30.55
CA PRO A 378 -19.62 15.16 30.47
C PRO A 378 -19.81 14.65 29.04
N TYR A 379 -20.06 13.36 28.90
CA TYR A 379 -20.56 12.81 27.65
C TYR A 379 -22.07 12.96 27.64
N SER A 380 -22.59 13.77 26.77
CA SER A 380 -24.04 13.84 26.51
C SER A 380 -24.35 13.02 25.24
N ASN A 381 -25.10 11.96 25.44
CA ASN A 381 -25.67 11.15 24.34
C ASN A 381 -26.80 11.91 23.64
N GLY A 382 -26.69 13.15 23.32
CA GLY A 382 -27.66 13.92 22.53
C GLY A 382 -29.12 13.90 22.98
N ILE A 383 -29.46 13.18 24.07
CA ILE A 383 -30.83 12.86 24.44
C ILE A 383 -31.37 13.65 25.64
N ASN A 384 -30.55 14.40 26.39
CA ASN A 384 -31.06 15.23 27.47
C ASN A 384 -30.17 16.43 27.74
N ILE A 385 -30.14 17.36 26.85
CA ILE A 385 -29.88 18.75 27.21
C ILE A 385 -31.21 19.43 27.25
N GLY A 386 -31.67 19.74 28.47
CA GLY A 386 -32.84 20.60 28.65
C GLY A 386 -32.73 21.82 27.77
N THR A 387 -33.68 21.98 26.91
CA THR A 387 -34.16 23.18 26.21
C THR A 387 -33.20 24.37 26.04
N GLN A 388 -31.97 24.16 25.66
CA GLN A 388 -31.22 25.14 24.88
C GLN A 388 -30.96 24.51 23.51
N SER A 389 -31.74 24.93 22.54
CA SER A 389 -31.44 24.67 21.14
C SER A 389 -30.09 25.32 20.84
N ARG A 390 -29.02 24.56 20.98
CA ARG A 390 -27.80 24.96 20.29
C ARG A 390 -28.09 24.80 18.81
N GLU A 391 -28.13 25.91 18.11
CA GLU A 391 -28.00 25.87 16.66
C GLU A 391 -26.80 25.02 16.33
N PRO A 392 -26.90 24.11 15.34
CA PRO A 392 -25.80 23.30 14.95
C PRO A 392 -24.59 24.18 14.69
N GLU A 393 -23.44 23.81 15.26
CA GLU A 393 -22.22 24.59 15.12
C GLU A 393 -21.83 24.62 13.62
N LYS A 394 -22.06 25.76 12.99
CA LYS A 394 -21.65 25.97 11.61
C LYS A 394 -20.16 26.26 11.55
N PHE A 395 -19.48 25.58 10.67
CA PHE A 395 -18.05 25.77 10.43
C PHE A 395 -17.83 26.49 9.10
N GLY A 396 -16.88 27.38 9.08
CA GLY A 396 -16.35 27.96 7.84
C GLY A 396 -15.00 27.31 7.51
N TYR A 397 -14.70 27.19 6.26
CA TYR A 397 -13.45 26.57 5.76
C TYR A 397 -12.70 27.57 4.91
N ASP A 398 -11.41 27.70 5.19
CA ASP A 398 -10.47 28.37 4.31
C ASP A 398 -9.38 27.39 3.89
N PHE A 399 -8.85 27.59 2.70
CA PHE A 399 -7.76 26.78 2.18
C PHE A 399 -6.54 27.65 1.96
N TYR A 400 -5.35 27.04 2.11
CA TYR A 400 -4.10 27.65 1.67
C TYR A 400 -3.28 26.62 0.90
N GLY A 401 -2.39 27.10 0.03
CA GLY A 401 -1.64 26.25 -0.90
C GLY A 401 -2.31 26.04 -2.25
N ILE A 402 -3.63 26.20 -2.31
CA ILE A 402 -4.42 26.33 -3.56
C ILE A 402 -5.47 27.41 -3.34
N LEU A 403 -5.58 28.31 -4.29
CA LEU A 403 -6.61 29.36 -4.28
C LEU A 403 -7.86 28.91 -5.04
N GLN A 404 -8.99 29.49 -4.67
CA GLN A 404 -10.25 29.29 -5.38
C GLN A 404 -10.10 29.68 -6.85
N ASN A 405 -10.47 28.79 -7.79
CA ASN A 405 -10.36 28.94 -9.24
C ASN A 405 -8.91 29.09 -9.76
N GLU A 406 -7.92 28.67 -9.00
CA GLU A 406 -6.52 28.68 -9.43
C GLU A 406 -6.30 27.70 -10.61
N LYS A 407 -5.42 28.08 -11.53
CA LYS A 407 -4.92 27.21 -12.60
C LYS A 407 -3.56 26.65 -12.21
N ILE A 408 -3.47 25.35 -12.09
CA ILE A 408 -2.29 24.66 -11.60
C ILE A 408 -1.77 23.71 -12.68
N LEU A 409 -0.47 23.61 -12.82
CA LEU A 409 0.12 22.71 -13.80
C LEU A 409 0.00 21.25 -13.36
N ASN A 410 -0.26 20.37 -14.31
CA ASN A 410 -0.29 18.92 -14.08
C ASN A 410 1.08 18.29 -13.77
N THR A 411 2.08 19.09 -13.46
CA THR A 411 3.42 18.65 -13.04
C THR A 411 3.68 18.92 -11.56
N GLU A 412 2.71 19.46 -10.85
CA GLU A 412 2.89 19.93 -9.48
C GLU A 412 2.34 18.95 -8.45
N ILE A 413 2.96 18.97 -7.27
CA ILE A 413 2.43 18.40 -6.04
C ILE A 413 2.19 19.55 -5.09
N ARG A 414 1.00 19.65 -4.53
CA ARG A 414 0.64 20.73 -3.62
C ARG A 414 0.25 20.19 -2.25
N LYS A 415 0.78 20.84 -1.22
CA LYS A 415 0.26 20.73 0.14
C LYS A 415 -0.90 21.73 0.27
N VAL A 416 -2.08 21.20 0.53
CA VAL A 416 -3.30 21.99 0.71
C VAL A 416 -3.65 22.01 2.18
N GLY A 417 -3.50 23.15 2.80
CA GLY A 417 -3.90 23.33 4.20
C GLY A 417 -5.38 23.63 4.30
N VAL A 418 -6.00 23.07 5.34
CA VAL A 418 -7.43 23.27 5.65
C VAL A 418 -7.54 24.01 6.98
N VAL A 419 -8.06 25.23 6.92
CA VAL A 419 -8.35 26.02 8.12
C VAL A 419 -9.84 25.92 8.42
N VAL A 420 -10.16 25.33 9.56
CA VAL A 420 -11.55 25.21 10.02
C VAL A 420 -11.81 26.27 11.06
N LYS A 421 -12.78 27.11 10.82
CA LYS A 421 -13.19 28.17 11.72
C LYS A 421 -14.60 27.90 12.23
N LYS A 422 -14.80 28.01 13.52
CA LYS A 422 -16.15 28.04 14.05
C LYS A 422 -16.80 29.37 13.64
N GLN A 423 -17.97 29.31 13.03
CA GLN A 423 -18.72 30.52 12.66
C GLN A 423 -18.93 31.36 13.89
N TRP A 424 -18.57 32.63 13.85
CA TRP A 424 -18.66 33.59 14.95
C TRP A 424 -17.62 33.46 16.08
N SER A 425 -16.57 32.66 15.93
CA SER A 425 -15.45 32.60 16.87
C SER A 425 -14.22 33.30 16.31
N SER A 426 -13.58 34.14 17.10
CA SER A 426 -12.27 34.73 16.78
C SER A 426 -11.11 33.78 17.01
N ASN A 427 -11.33 32.66 17.68
CA ASN A 427 -10.29 31.65 17.96
C ASN A 427 -10.16 30.68 16.82
N GLN A 428 -8.94 30.62 16.27
CA GLN A 428 -8.58 29.76 15.12
C GLN A 428 -8.37 28.28 15.46
N GLN A 429 -8.40 27.90 16.72
CA GLN A 429 -8.18 26.52 17.13
C GLN A 429 -9.50 25.81 17.38
N ILE A 430 -9.83 24.87 16.50
CA ILE A 430 -10.91 23.93 16.73
C ILE A 430 -10.28 22.62 17.17
N PRO A 431 -10.45 22.23 18.43
CA PRO A 431 -9.92 20.99 18.93
C PRO A 431 -10.72 19.80 18.40
N ASN A 432 -10.01 18.75 17.99
CA ASN A 432 -10.50 17.38 17.81
C ASN A 432 -11.74 17.17 16.92
N ILE A 433 -11.68 17.66 15.69
CA ILE A 433 -12.69 17.37 14.67
C ILE A 433 -12.07 16.39 13.67
N ASP A 434 -12.79 15.31 13.36
CA ASP A 434 -12.41 14.43 12.27
C ASP A 434 -12.83 15.08 10.95
N ILE A 435 -11.85 15.47 10.17
CA ILE A 435 -12.05 16.11 8.88
C ILE A 435 -11.65 15.14 7.78
N TYR A 436 -12.52 15.00 6.80
CA TYR A 436 -12.27 14.22 5.59
C TYR A 436 -12.43 15.14 4.38
N TYR A 437 -11.70 14.83 3.34
CA TYR A 437 -11.87 15.46 2.03
C TYR A 437 -12.16 14.41 0.98
N ARG A 438 -12.85 14.78 -0.09
CA ARG A 438 -12.92 14.04 -1.34
C ARG A 438 -12.69 14.98 -2.50
N ILE A 439 -12.18 14.44 -3.62
CA ILE A 439 -11.92 15.20 -4.84
C ILE A 439 -12.69 14.54 -5.99
N TYR A 440 -13.32 15.34 -6.81
CA TYR A 440 -14.06 14.86 -7.98
C TYR A 440 -14.01 15.88 -9.12
N VAL A 441 -14.36 15.41 -10.30
CA VAL A 441 -14.60 16.23 -11.50
C VAL A 441 -16.07 16.13 -11.89
N ARG A 442 -16.57 17.08 -12.66
CA ARG A 442 -17.94 17.02 -13.19
C ARG A 442 -17.92 16.74 -14.68
N GLU A 443 -18.67 15.75 -15.08
CA GLU A 443 -18.99 15.44 -16.46
C GLU A 443 -20.49 15.70 -16.68
N GLY A 444 -20.80 16.92 -17.13
CA GLY A 444 -22.19 17.40 -17.16
C GLY A 444 -22.78 17.51 -15.76
N THR A 445 -23.77 16.71 -15.43
CA THR A 445 -24.42 16.66 -14.10
C THR A 445 -23.88 15.54 -13.20
N THR A 446 -22.98 14.70 -13.71
CA THR A 446 -22.45 13.55 -12.98
C THR A 446 -21.14 13.91 -12.27
N GLU A 447 -21.04 13.57 -10.97
CA GLU A 447 -19.80 13.67 -10.20
C GLU A 447 -18.97 12.40 -10.47
N VAL A 448 -17.79 12.55 -11.06
CA VAL A 448 -16.82 11.47 -11.26
C VAL A 448 -15.75 11.58 -10.17
N GLN A 449 -15.70 10.58 -9.32
CA GLN A 449 -14.80 10.58 -8.16
C GLN A 449 -13.35 10.39 -8.61
N VAL A 450 -12.47 11.24 -8.11
CA VAL A 450 -11.01 11.20 -8.32
C VAL A 450 -10.31 10.69 -7.06
N GLN A 451 -10.80 11.12 -5.91
CA GLN A 451 -10.31 10.71 -4.59
C GLN A 451 -11.51 10.52 -3.68
N ASP A 452 -11.61 9.33 -3.06
CA ASP A 452 -12.66 9.06 -2.09
C ASP A 452 -12.43 9.77 -0.76
N TRP A 453 -13.43 9.73 0.11
CA TRP A 453 -13.36 10.32 1.44
C TRP A 453 -12.12 9.86 2.20
N THR A 454 -11.14 10.72 2.24
CA THR A 454 -9.84 10.50 2.86
C THR A 454 -9.68 11.42 4.06
N PRO A 455 -9.20 10.95 5.21
CA PRO A 455 -8.94 11.81 6.35
C PRO A 455 -7.88 12.85 6.01
N VAL A 456 -8.10 14.07 6.49
CA VAL A 456 -7.11 15.15 6.39
C VAL A 456 -5.99 14.90 7.39
N ASN A 457 -4.75 15.03 6.95
CA ASN A 457 -3.59 14.93 7.85
C ASN A 457 -3.63 16.03 8.89
N ARG A 458 -3.21 15.73 10.11
CA ARG A 458 -3.17 16.69 11.21
C ARG A 458 -1.77 16.76 11.80
N THR A 459 -1.29 17.98 11.99
CA THR A 459 -0.17 18.30 12.87
C THR A 459 -0.70 19.13 14.06
N PRO A 460 0.09 19.38 15.10
CA PRO A 460 -0.34 20.26 16.21
C PRO A 460 -0.82 21.66 15.77
N ASN A 461 -0.34 22.13 14.62
CA ASN A 461 -0.55 23.48 14.16
C ASN A 461 -1.43 23.62 12.91
N GLU A 462 -1.71 22.52 12.20
CA GLU A 462 -2.42 22.59 10.93
C GLU A 462 -3.12 21.29 10.55
N TYR A 463 -4.17 21.41 9.74
CA TYR A 463 -4.76 20.33 8.97
C TYR A 463 -4.35 20.49 7.52
N TYR A 464 -3.96 19.41 6.85
CA TYR A 464 -3.56 19.49 5.45
C TYR A 464 -3.74 18.15 4.74
N PHE A 465 -3.80 18.18 3.42
CA PHE A 465 -3.63 17.02 2.57
C PHE A 465 -2.64 17.34 1.45
N ILE A 466 -2.05 16.31 0.88
CA ILE A 466 -1.16 16.45 -0.27
C ILE A 466 -1.94 15.98 -1.50
N PHE A 467 -1.99 16.81 -2.51
CA PHE A 467 -2.60 16.46 -3.78
C PHE A 467 -1.54 16.43 -4.88
N ASP A 468 -1.36 15.24 -5.45
CA ASP A 468 -0.47 15.01 -6.57
C ASP A 468 -1.25 15.19 -7.88
N MET A 469 -0.86 16.19 -8.65
CA MET A 469 -1.55 16.55 -9.90
C MET A 469 -0.87 15.96 -11.13
N ARG A 470 0.27 15.27 -10.95
CA ARG A 470 1.08 14.80 -12.07
C ARG A 470 0.38 13.78 -12.95
N ASP A 471 -0.52 13.02 -12.37
CA ASP A 471 -1.29 11.97 -13.07
C ASP A 471 -2.72 12.40 -13.38
N LYS A 472 -3.05 13.66 -13.15
CA LYS A 472 -4.42 14.13 -13.29
C LYS A 472 -4.66 14.74 -14.67
N ILE A 473 -5.80 14.38 -15.23
CA ILE A 473 -6.26 14.91 -16.52
C ILE A 473 -6.54 16.40 -16.37
N PRO A 474 -6.17 17.24 -17.34
CA PRO A 474 -6.57 18.64 -17.34
C PRO A 474 -8.10 18.78 -17.30
N ASN A 475 -8.59 19.28 -16.19
CA ASN A 475 -10.02 19.46 -15.94
C ASN A 475 -10.23 20.41 -14.76
N GLU A 476 -11.46 20.69 -14.47
CA GLU A 476 -11.89 21.41 -13.28
C GLU A 476 -12.17 20.43 -12.14
N TYR A 477 -11.53 20.65 -11.02
CA TYR A 477 -11.59 19.79 -9.84
C TYR A 477 -12.32 20.46 -8.69
N PHE A 478 -13.12 19.70 -7.98
CA PHE A 478 -13.91 20.15 -6.84
C PHE A 478 -13.51 19.35 -5.60
N VAL A 479 -13.47 20.04 -4.47
CA VAL A 479 -13.17 19.43 -3.17
C VAL A 479 -14.37 19.60 -2.26
N ASP A 480 -14.84 18.50 -1.70
CA ASP A 480 -15.79 18.51 -0.60
C ASP A 480 -15.08 18.22 0.70
N ILE A 481 -15.56 18.81 1.76
CA ILE A 481 -15.12 18.56 3.14
C ILE A 481 -16.25 17.89 3.91
N LYS A 482 -15.93 16.84 4.62
CA LYS A 482 -16.81 16.19 5.58
C LYS A 482 -16.22 16.34 6.97
N VAL A 483 -17.02 16.81 7.90
CA VAL A 483 -16.66 16.97 9.29
C VAL A 483 -17.51 16.05 10.14
N ASN A 484 -16.85 15.26 10.97
CA ASN A 484 -17.51 14.47 11.97
C ASN A 484 -17.29 15.15 13.33
N THR A 485 -18.31 15.74 13.85
CA THR A 485 -18.38 16.16 15.25
C THR A 485 -19.11 15.08 16.04
N SER A 486 -19.02 15.11 17.36
CA SER A 486 -19.56 14.10 18.28
C SER A 486 -21.05 13.73 18.03
N GLY A 487 -21.30 12.98 16.95
CA GLY A 487 -22.60 12.45 16.57
C GLY A 487 -23.23 13.04 15.30
N GLU A 488 -22.72 14.12 14.76
CA GLU A 488 -23.21 14.74 13.53
C GLU A 488 -22.15 14.66 12.42
N LYS A 489 -22.62 14.38 11.19
CA LYS A 489 -21.80 14.39 9.98
C LYS A 489 -22.28 15.50 9.09
N ASP A 490 -21.47 16.54 8.97
CA ASP A 490 -21.73 17.63 8.05
C ASP A 490 -20.88 17.48 6.79
N ILE A 491 -21.50 17.60 5.62
CA ILE A 491 -20.82 17.60 4.34
C ILE A 491 -20.97 18.97 3.70
N TYR A 492 -19.83 19.60 3.45
CA TYR A 492 -19.73 20.88 2.77
C TYR A 492 -19.25 20.63 1.34
N LYS A 493 -20.12 20.88 0.39
CA LYS A 493 -19.85 20.65 -1.04
C LYS A 493 -19.18 21.86 -1.67
N ASP A 494 -18.36 21.58 -2.70
CA ASP A 494 -17.70 22.61 -3.52
C ASP A 494 -16.90 23.63 -2.71
N THR A 495 -16.28 23.18 -1.61
CA THR A 495 -15.54 24.07 -0.70
C THR A 495 -14.30 24.68 -1.32
N LEU A 496 -13.69 23.98 -2.27
CA LEU A 496 -12.58 24.47 -3.07
C LEU A 496 -12.75 23.98 -4.51
N GLN A 497 -12.49 24.85 -5.47
CA GLN A 497 -12.53 24.59 -6.90
C GLN A 497 -11.24 25.11 -7.54
N PHE A 498 -10.62 24.31 -8.40
CA PHE A 498 -9.40 24.70 -9.13
C PHE A 498 -9.32 23.96 -10.46
N GLN A 499 -8.47 24.42 -11.36
CA GLN A 499 -8.29 23.84 -12.69
C GLN A 499 -6.87 23.29 -12.85
N ILE A 500 -6.76 22.02 -13.24
CA ILE A 500 -5.49 21.46 -13.69
C ILE A 500 -5.33 21.74 -15.19
N VAL A 501 -4.15 22.22 -15.57
CA VAL A 501 -3.82 22.56 -16.96
C VAL A 501 -2.51 21.91 -17.37
N ASN A 502 -2.38 21.58 -18.65
CA ASN A 502 -1.13 21.06 -19.19
C ASN A 502 -0.03 22.12 -19.17
N LYS A 503 1.19 21.68 -18.93
CA LYS A 503 2.37 22.50 -19.23
C LYS A 503 2.42 22.68 -20.75
N LYS A 504 2.38 23.94 -21.20
CA LYS A 504 2.59 24.28 -22.62
C LYS A 504 4.02 24.01 -23.06
#